data_196d6a28c98f591ef16e4c9821ad7050
#
_entry.id   196d6a28c98f591ef16e4c9821ad7050
#
_cell.length_a   1.000
_cell.length_b   1.000
_cell.length_c   1.000
_cell.angle_alpha   90.00
_cell.angle_beta   90.00
_cell.angle_gamma   90.00
#
_symmetry.space_group_name_H-M   'P 1'
#
loop_
_entity.id
_entity.type
_entity.pdbx_description
1 polymer ?
#
loop_
_entity_poly.entity_id
_entity_poly.type
_entity_poly.pdbx_seq_one_letter_code
_entity_poly.pdbx_strand_id
1 'polypeptide(L)'
;MNFYEFAKENDAVILLLPGTCCHWKLNFGEVIPLLEKKYHVVCVSYDGFDETQDTVFDDMISQTEKIEQYILENHGGKIKAAYGCSLGGSFVGLLVQRKKIYIEQAILGSSDLDQDEIWKAKLKCKIAIPLLHKIVSTGKYPKVLQGLMEKKRTPYRDKFMTMFGIGNGGLPFIKRESVYNQFYSDLITPLEKGISVSGTTINCFYAKKMGAQYLDRYKMHFINPVIHELNMEHEELLVLYPEQWVEKIMNLFETGEDKNGR
;
A
#
# COMPACT_ATOMS: atom_id res chain seq x y z
N MET A 1 -2.21 -6.35 14.79
CA MET A 1 -2.82 -5.90 13.50
C MET A 1 -4.32 -5.75 13.70
N ASN A 2 -4.92 -4.68 13.18
CA ASN A 2 -6.36 -4.45 13.18
C ASN A 2 -6.90 -4.42 11.74
N PHE A 3 -8.17 -4.80 11.61
CA PHE A 3 -8.93 -4.72 10.35
C PHE A 3 -10.17 -3.85 10.58
N TYR A 4 -10.23 -2.74 9.88
CA TYR A 4 -11.35 -1.80 9.96
C TYR A 4 -12.28 -2.07 8.79
N GLU A 5 -13.51 -2.43 9.10
CA GLU A 5 -14.51 -2.85 8.13
C GLU A 5 -15.63 -1.83 7.99
N PHE A 6 -16.05 -1.57 6.75
CA PHE A 6 -17.09 -0.62 6.38
C PHE A 6 -18.07 -1.28 5.41
N ALA A 7 -19.37 -1.01 5.57
CA ALA A 7 -20.43 -1.55 4.72
C ALA A 7 -20.39 -3.09 4.58
N LYS A 8 -20.39 -3.78 5.72
CA LYS A 8 -20.33 -5.27 5.81
C LYS A 8 -21.49 -5.99 5.12
N GLU A 9 -22.56 -5.28 4.84
CA GLU A 9 -23.73 -5.78 4.11
C GLU A 9 -23.46 -6.00 2.62
N ASN A 10 -22.39 -5.46 2.07
CA ASN A 10 -22.00 -5.66 0.68
C ASN A 10 -21.18 -6.95 0.51
N ASP A 11 -21.49 -7.73 -0.53
CA ASP A 11 -20.85 -9.04 -0.77
C ASP A 11 -19.42 -8.93 -1.29
N ALA A 12 -19.13 -7.91 -2.12
CA ALA A 12 -17.83 -7.76 -2.78
C ALA A 12 -16.82 -7.08 -1.86
N VAL A 13 -15.84 -7.84 -1.41
CA VAL A 13 -14.80 -7.36 -0.46
C VAL A 13 -13.63 -6.72 -1.18
N ILE A 14 -13.26 -5.52 -0.76
CA ILE A 14 -12.04 -4.80 -1.17
C ILE A 14 -11.12 -4.63 0.03
N LEU A 15 -9.91 -5.19 -0.05
CA LEU A 15 -8.85 -5.04 0.93
C LEU A 15 -7.95 -3.85 0.59
N LEU A 16 -7.75 -2.93 1.53
CA LEU A 16 -6.88 -1.76 1.39
C LEU A 16 -5.65 -1.89 2.29
N LEU A 17 -4.47 -1.83 1.70
CA LEU A 17 -3.17 -2.03 2.34
C LEU A 17 -2.37 -0.72 2.31
N PRO A 18 -2.12 -0.08 3.48
CA PRO A 18 -1.43 1.20 3.56
C PRO A 18 0.02 1.16 3.08
N GLY A 19 0.54 2.35 2.75
CA GLY A 19 1.94 2.56 2.41
C GLY A 19 2.88 2.58 3.63
N THR A 20 4.18 2.77 3.35
CA THR A 20 5.24 2.84 4.36
C THR A 20 4.95 3.94 5.39
N CYS A 21 4.95 3.57 6.67
CA CYS A 21 4.69 4.49 7.79
C CYS A 21 3.34 5.22 7.73
N CYS A 22 2.41 4.78 6.90
CA CYS A 22 1.10 5.40 6.80
C CYS A 22 0.13 4.79 7.80
N HIS A 23 -0.65 5.67 8.45
CA HIS A 23 -1.84 5.27 9.18
C HIS A 23 -2.99 5.04 8.19
N TRP A 24 -3.75 3.96 8.33
CA TRP A 24 -4.81 3.60 7.38
C TRP A 24 -5.80 4.72 7.07
N LYS A 25 -6.22 5.46 8.10
CA LYS A 25 -7.19 6.56 7.97
C LYS A 25 -6.63 7.75 7.21
N LEU A 26 -5.33 8.06 7.38
CA LEU A 26 -4.67 9.13 6.62
C LEU A 26 -4.40 8.72 5.18
N ASN A 27 -4.25 7.41 4.93
CA ASN A 27 -4.01 6.88 3.60
C ASN A 27 -5.30 6.75 2.78
N PHE A 28 -6.39 6.24 3.38
CA PHE A 28 -7.60 5.85 2.65
C PHE A 28 -8.88 6.55 3.11
N GLY A 29 -8.81 7.42 4.13
CA GLY A 29 -10.00 8.02 4.71
C GLY A 29 -10.89 8.80 3.73
N GLU A 30 -10.34 9.31 2.62
CA GLU A 30 -11.10 10.02 1.59
C GLU A 30 -11.77 9.08 0.58
N VAL A 31 -11.23 7.88 0.35
CA VAL A 31 -11.78 6.93 -0.62
C VAL A 31 -12.72 5.89 0.01
N ILE A 32 -12.58 5.58 1.29
CA ILE A 32 -13.47 4.64 1.99
C ILE A 32 -14.94 5.04 1.85
N PRO A 33 -15.38 6.31 2.11
CA PRO A 33 -16.78 6.72 2.00
C PRO A 33 -17.34 6.65 0.57
N LEU A 34 -16.46 6.58 -0.42
CA LEU A 34 -16.86 6.44 -1.83
C LEU A 34 -17.01 4.96 -2.22
N LEU A 35 -16.10 4.10 -1.73
CA LEU A 35 -16.10 2.67 -1.99
C LEU A 35 -17.23 1.94 -1.24
N GLU A 36 -17.48 2.29 0.03
CA GLU A 36 -18.47 1.62 0.90
C GLU A 36 -19.90 1.70 0.37
N LYS A 37 -20.19 2.59 -0.57
CA LYS A 37 -21.49 2.66 -1.26
C LYS A 37 -21.84 1.40 -2.04
N LYS A 38 -20.83 0.60 -2.45
CA LYS A 38 -21.01 -0.59 -3.29
C LYS A 38 -20.25 -1.82 -2.80
N TYR A 39 -19.23 -1.63 -1.94
CA TYR A 39 -18.28 -2.67 -1.56
C TYR A 39 -18.15 -2.77 -0.05
N HIS A 40 -17.91 -3.98 0.44
CA HIS A 40 -17.43 -4.20 1.79
C HIS A 40 -15.93 -3.84 1.81
N VAL A 41 -15.59 -2.73 2.44
CA VAL A 41 -14.20 -2.24 2.50
C VAL A 41 -13.55 -2.75 3.77
N VAL A 42 -12.42 -3.44 3.63
CA VAL A 42 -11.57 -3.89 4.73
C VAL A 42 -10.25 -3.12 4.64
N CYS A 43 -9.97 -2.30 5.63
CA CYS A 43 -8.73 -1.53 5.68
C CYS A 43 -7.80 -2.09 6.75
N VAL A 44 -6.57 -2.44 6.36
CA VAL A 44 -5.57 -2.99 7.27
C VAL A 44 -4.89 -1.87 8.06
N SER A 45 -4.74 -2.08 9.37
CA SER A 45 -3.82 -1.31 10.21
C SER A 45 -2.75 -2.27 10.73
N TYR A 46 -1.53 -2.12 10.22
CA TYR A 46 -0.42 -3.01 10.57
C TYR A 46 -0.05 -2.91 12.06
N ASP A 47 0.55 -3.97 12.61
CA ASP A 47 1.14 -3.90 13.93
C ASP A 47 2.14 -2.76 14.04
N GLY A 48 2.08 -2.02 15.14
CA GLY A 48 2.92 -0.85 15.38
C GLY A 48 2.52 0.42 14.65
N PHE A 49 1.44 0.37 13.83
CA PHE A 49 0.88 1.52 13.09
C PHE A 49 -0.58 1.79 13.44
N ASP A 50 -1.05 1.26 14.57
CA ASP A 50 -2.40 1.45 15.11
C ASP A 50 -2.30 2.03 16.52
N GLU A 51 -2.97 3.17 16.76
CA GLU A 51 -2.95 3.85 18.05
C GLU A 51 -3.71 3.13 19.16
N THR A 52 -4.53 2.15 18.81
CA THR A 52 -5.32 1.37 19.76
C THR A 52 -4.57 0.17 20.32
N GLN A 53 -3.39 -0.14 19.78
CA GLN A 53 -2.59 -1.31 20.17
C GLN A 53 -1.14 -0.95 20.46
N ASP A 54 -0.60 -1.48 21.56
CA ASP A 54 0.83 -1.39 21.86
C ASP A 54 1.61 -2.56 21.27
N THR A 55 1.63 -2.61 19.92
CA THR A 55 2.33 -3.64 19.14
C THR A 55 3.59 -3.08 18.47
N VAL A 56 4.34 -3.94 17.82
CA VAL A 56 5.49 -3.61 16.97
C VAL A 56 5.32 -4.37 15.65
N PHE A 57 5.62 -3.72 14.54
CA PHE A 57 5.70 -4.39 13.24
C PHE A 57 6.87 -5.38 13.26
N ASP A 58 6.59 -6.66 13.04
CA ASP A 58 7.61 -7.71 13.02
C ASP A 58 8.39 -7.71 11.70
N ASP A 59 7.79 -8.25 10.66
CA ASP A 59 8.31 -8.33 9.30
C ASP A 59 7.18 -8.51 8.27
N MET A 60 7.51 -8.35 6.98
CA MET A 60 6.54 -8.45 5.88
C MET A 60 5.84 -9.83 5.83
N ILE A 61 6.54 -10.92 6.12
CA ILE A 61 5.96 -12.27 6.05
C ILE A 61 4.95 -12.48 7.17
N SER A 62 5.34 -12.18 8.41
CA SER A 62 4.45 -12.29 9.60
C SER A 62 3.18 -11.45 9.42
N GLN A 63 3.31 -10.23 8.89
CA GLN A 63 2.15 -9.38 8.62
C GLN A 63 1.29 -9.93 7.47
N THR A 64 1.90 -10.49 6.41
CA THR A 64 1.17 -11.14 5.31
C THR A 64 0.38 -12.34 5.82
N GLU A 65 0.94 -13.15 6.70
CA GLU A 65 0.27 -14.31 7.31
C GLU A 65 -0.96 -13.92 8.13
N LYS A 66 -0.88 -12.81 8.88
CA LYS A 66 -2.03 -12.27 9.62
C LYS A 66 -3.15 -11.81 8.68
N ILE A 67 -2.81 -11.21 7.54
CA ILE A 67 -3.78 -10.83 6.51
C ILE A 67 -4.42 -12.07 5.88
N GLU A 68 -3.62 -13.06 5.48
CA GLU A 68 -4.11 -14.32 4.93
C GLU A 68 -5.08 -15.02 5.91
N GLN A 69 -4.69 -15.14 7.17
CA GLN A 69 -5.52 -15.74 8.21
C GLN A 69 -6.85 -15.00 8.35
N TYR A 70 -6.84 -13.67 8.45
CA TYR A 70 -8.05 -12.87 8.55
C TYR A 70 -9.00 -13.11 7.36
N ILE A 71 -8.49 -13.13 6.13
CA ILE A 71 -9.31 -13.35 4.92
C ILE A 71 -9.84 -14.79 4.87
N LEU A 72 -9.06 -15.78 5.32
CA LEU A 72 -9.53 -17.18 5.42
C LEU A 72 -10.68 -17.32 6.42
N GLU A 73 -10.54 -16.73 7.59
CA GLU A 73 -11.50 -16.87 8.69
C GLU A 73 -12.80 -16.08 8.47
N ASN A 74 -12.71 -14.87 7.89
CA ASN A 74 -13.84 -13.96 7.80
C ASN A 74 -14.46 -13.86 6.40
N HIS A 75 -13.72 -14.23 5.34
CA HIS A 75 -14.16 -14.09 3.95
C HIS A 75 -14.00 -15.39 3.13
N GLY A 76 -13.85 -16.54 3.80
CA GLY A 76 -13.73 -17.85 3.14
C GLY A 76 -12.54 -17.96 2.19
N GLY A 77 -11.49 -17.17 2.42
CA GLY A 77 -10.26 -17.17 1.61
C GLY A 77 -10.38 -16.50 0.25
N LYS A 78 -11.45 -15.74 -0.02
CA LYS A 78 -11.67 -15.10 -1.32
C LYS A 78 -12.14 -13.66 -1.17
N ILE A 79 -11.52 -12.74 -1.96
CA ILE A 79 -11.91 -11.33 -2.04
C ILE A 79 -11.97 -10.86 -3.48
N LYS A 80 -12.79 -9.81 -3.73
CA LYS A 80 -12.92 -9.20 -5.06
C LYS A 80 -11.65 -8.48 -5.45
N ALA A 81 -11.07 -7.69 -4.55
CA ALA A 81 -9.85 -6.96 -4.84
C ALA A 81 -8.96 -6.75 -3.61
N ALA A 82 -7.66 -6.60 -3.85
CA ALA A 82 -6.71 -6.03 -2.91
C ALA A 82 -5.99 -4.87 -3.59
N TYR A 83 -6.02 -3.69 -2.98
CA TYR A 83 -5.23 -2.53 -3.39
C TYR A 83 -4.14 -2.26 -2.36
N GLY A 84 -2.91 -2.15 -2.83
CA GLY A 84 -1.77 -1.77 -2.00
C GLY A 84 -1.16 -0.45 -2.43
N CYS A 85 -1.20 0.55 -1.54
CA CYS A 85 -0.54 1.84 -1.72
C CYS A 85 0.96 1.68 -1.47
N SER A 86 1.82 1.99 -2.45
CA SER A 86 3.29 1.94 -2.27
C SER A 86 3.77 0.59 -1.69
N LEU A 87 4.31 0.56 -0.45
CA LEU A 87 4.62 -0.66 0.31
C LEU A 87 3.45 -1.67 0.32
N GLY A 88 2.21 -1.18 0.41
CA GLY A 88 1.03 -2.04 0.34
C GLY A 88 0.99 -2.89 -0.91
N GLY A 89 1.56 -2.41 -2.03
CA GLY A 89 1.69 -3.21 -3.25
C GLY A 89 2.70 -4.34 -3.14
N SER A 90 3.76 -4.20 -2.33
CA SER A 90 4.64 -5.33 -1.98
C SER A 90 3.86 -6.42 -1.24
N PHE A 91 2.96 -6.05 -0.32
CA PHE A 91 2.04 -6.99 0.32
C PHE A 91 1.09 -7.66 -0.68
N VAL A 92 0.50 -6.91 -1.62
CA VAL A 92 -0.33 -7.50 -2.68
C VAL A 92 0.48 -8.51 -3.49
N GLY A 93 1.71 -8.17 -3.86
CA GLY A 93 2.63 -9.09 -4.54
C GLY A 93 2.88 -10.38 -3.75
N LEU A 94 3.15 -10.27 -2.44
CA LEU A 94 3.35 -11.41 -1.55
C LEU A 94 2.09 -12.28 -1.41
N LEU A 95 0.91 -11.68 -1.24
CA LEU A 95 -0.36 -12.41 -1.15
C LEU A 95 -0.61 -13.23 -2.43
N VAL A 96 -0.36 -12.63 -3.60
CA VAL A 96 -0.48 -13.32 -4.89
C VAL A 96 0.56 -14.43 -5.03
N GLN A 97 1.83 -14.18 -4.66
CA GLN A 97 2.91 -15.16 -4.70
C GLN A 97 2.61 -16.38 -3.83
N ARG A 98 2.13 -16.15 -2.62
CA ARG A 98 1.88 -17.20 -1.60
C ARG A 98 0.65 -18.06 -1.90
N LYS A 99 -0.33 -17.56 -2.67
CA LYS A 99 -1.52 -18.31 -3.13
C LYS A 99 -2.36 -18.93 -1.99
N LYS A 100 -2.31 -18.36 -0.79
CA LYS A 100 -3.08 -18.86 0.36
C LYS A 100 -4.53 -18.38 0.33
N ILE A 101 -4.79 -17.25 -0.33
CA ILE A 101 -6.10 -16.67 -0.56
C ILE A 101 -6.28 -16.38 -2.06
N TYR A 102 -7.53 -16.28 -2.48
CA TYR A 102 -7.86 -15.91 -3.86
C TYR A 102 -8.21 -14.42 -3.92
N ILE A 103 -7.55 -13.69 -4.81
CA ILE A 103 -7.78 -12.27 -5.10
C ILE A 103 -8.13 -12.16 -6.58
N GLU A 104 -9.34 -11.72 -6.91
CA GLU A 104 -9.72 -11.57 -8.32
C GLU A 104 -8.94 -10.44 -9.00
N GLN A 105 -8.87 -9.27 -8.36
CA GLN A 105 -8.14 -8.11 -8.85
C GLN A 105 -7.04 -7.72 -7.86
N ALA A 106 -5.79 -8.07 -8.16
CA ALA A 106 -4.62 -7.65 -7.39
C ALA A 106 -4.11 -6.32 -7.97
N ILE A 107 -4.12 -5.25 -7.16
CA ILE A 107 -3.85 -3.90 -7.64
C ILE A 107 -2.67 -3.30 -6.86
N LEU A 108 -1.58 -3.06 -7.56
CA LEU A 108 -0.40 -2.38 -7.02
C LEU A 108 -0.50 -0.88 -7.36
N GLY A 109 -0.66 -0.05 -6.35
CA GLY A 109 -0.58 1.40 -6.48
C GLY A 109 0.88 1.82 -6.42
N SER A 110 1.37 2.43 -7.47
CA SER A 110 2.71 3.07 -7.58
C SER A 110 3.85 2.42 -6.76
N SER A 111 3.81 1.09 -6.58
CA SER A 111 4.78 0.35 -5.76
C SER A 111 6.15 0.32 -6.43
N ASP A 112 7.19 0.43 -5.62
CA ASP A 112 8.57 0.41 -6.13
C ASP A 112 9.14 -1.01 -6.25
N LEU A 113 8.64 -1.96 -5.45
CA LEU A 113 9.11 -3.36 -5.39
C LEU A 113 10.63 -3.45 -5.27
N ASP A 114 11.23 -2.55 -4.49
CA ASP A 114 12.68 -2.50 -4.25
C ASP A 114 13.15 -3.79 -3.54
N GLN A 115 14.23 -4.34 -4.05
CA GLN A 115 14.88 -5.51 -3.46
C GLN A 115 16.36 -5.18 -3.28
N ASP A 116 16.86 -5.29 -2.06
CA ASP A 116 18.25 -4.99 -1.71
C ASP A 116 18.96 -6.20 -1.10
N GLU A 117 20.27 -6.22 -1.23
CA GLU A 117 21.11 -7.10 -0.43
C GLU A 117 21.04 -6.67 1.05
N ILE A 118 21.10 -7.64 1.95
CA ILE A 118 20.97 -7.44 3.42
C ILE A 118 21.84 -6.30 3.95
N TRP A 119 23.09 -6.22 3.51
CA TRP A 119 23.99 -5.18 3.98
C TRP A 119 23.63 -3.78 3.47
N LYS A 120 23.13 -3.68 2.23
CA LYS A 120 22.65 -2.42 1.65
C LYS A 120 21.39 -1.95 2.36
N ALA A 121 20.43 -2.86 2.60
CA ALA A 121 19.22 -2.59 3.34
C ALA A 121 19.53 -2.08 4.75
N LYS A 122 20.44 -2.75 5.48
CA LYS A 122 20.89 -2.29 6.80
C LYS A 122 21.49 -0.89 6.76
N LEU A 123 22.32 -0.58 5.77
CA LEU A 123 22.92 0.74 5.61
C LEU A 123 21.87 1.82 5.30
N LYS A 124 20.94 1.55 4.37
CA LYS A 124 19.82 2.45 4.07
C LYS A 124 18.99 2.73 5.32
N CYS A 125 18.62 1.70 6.08
CA CYS A 125 17.86 1.85 7.32
C CYS A 125 18.63 2.67 8.37
N LYS A 126 19.90 2.41 8.57
CA LYS A 126 20.73 3.16 9.55
C LYS A 126 20.70 4.67 9.27
N ILE A 127 20.68 5.06 8.00
CA ILE A 127 20.70 6.46 7.57
C ILE A 127 19.28 7.06 7.56
N ALA A 128 18.30 6.37 6.99
CA ALA A 128 16.99 6.91 6.73
C ALA A 128 16.06 6.90 7.97
N ILE A 129 16.09 5.81 8.75
CA ILE A 129 15.08 5.59 9.80
C ILE A 129 15.10 6.66 10.92
N PRO A 130 16.24 7.16 11.41
CA PRO A 130 16.22 8.21 12.43
C PRO A 130 15.49 9.47 11.99
N LEU A 131 15.64 9.84 10.72
CA LEU A 131 14.99 11.00 10.14
C LEU A 131 13.51 10.72 9.87
N LEU A 132 13.21 9.60 9.23
CA LEU A 132 11.85 9.18 8.88
C LEU A 132 10.99 9.05 10.14
N HIS A 133 11.45 8.32 11.15
CA HIS A 133 10.74 8.19 12.43
C HIS A 133 10.48 9.56 13.08
N LYS A 134 11.48 10.47 13.10
CA LYS A 134 11.30 11.80 13.65
C LYS A 134 10.22 12.59 12.91
N ILE A 135 10.19 12.51 11.58
CA ILE A 135 9.16 13.18 10.77
C ILE A 135 7.78 12.60 11.07
N VAL A 136 7.64 11.28 11.01
CA VAL A 136 6.36 10.59 11.22
C VAL A 136 5.84 10.82 12.64
N SER A 137 6.67 10.61 13.66
CA SER A 137 6.24 10.73 15.07
C SER A 137 5.89 12.15 15.49
N THR A 138 6.55 13.17 14.91
CA THR A 138 6.31 14.58 15.28
C THR A 138 5.41 15.33 14.32
N GLY A 139 5.18 14.82 13.10
CA GLY A 139 4.47 15.52 12.03
C GLY A 139 5.18 16.79 11.53
N LYS A 140 6.50 16.87 11.73
CA LYS A 140 7.29 18.07 11.40
C LYS A 140 8.62 17.73 10.76
N TYR A 141 9.02 18.52 9.78
CA TYR A 141 10.38 18.44 9.24
C TYR A 141 11.40 18.99 10.24
N PRO A 142 12.59 18.39 10.33
CA PRO A 142 13.72 19.02 11.02
C PRO A 142 14.00 20.42 10.49
N LYS A 143 14.40 21.34 11.36
CA LYS A 143 14.66 22.76 11.01
C LYS A 143 15.55 22.92 9.78
N VAL A 144 16.58 22.06 9.65
CA VAL A 144 17.51 22.08 8.51
C VAL A 144 16.88 21.74 7.16
N LEU A 145 15.74 21.05 7.16
CA LEU A 145 15.00 20.66 5.95
C LEU A 145 13.80 21.56 5.66
N GLN A 146 13.31 22.34 6.62
CA GLN A 146 12.10 23.15 6.48
C GLN A 146 12.17 24.08 5.27
N GLY A 147 13.24 24.89 5.17
CA GLY A 147 13.39 25.83 4.05
C GLY A 147 13.52 25.15 2.67
N LEU A 148 14.07 23.92 2.62
CA LEU A 148 14.13 23.16 1.38
C LEU A 148 12.74 22.62 1.02
N MET A 149 12.00 22.14 1.99
CA MET A 149 10.66 21.58 1.78
C MET A 149 9.67 22.69 1.39
N GLU A 150 9.75 23.88 2.00
CA GLU A 150 8.94 25.03 1.63
C GLU A 150 9.15 25.45 0.18
N LYS A 151 10.40 25.50 -0.29
CA LYS A 151 10.72 25.81 -1.70
C LYS A 151 10.20 24.79 -2.70
N LYS A 152 9.97 23.54 -2.25
CA LYS A 152 9.49 22.43 -3.08
C LYS A 152 7.99 22.15 -2.89
N ARG A 153 7.25 23.05 -2.24
CA ARG A 153 5.81 22.86 -2.01
C ARG A 153 5.04 22.82 -3.32
N THR A 154 4.16 21.84 -3.43
CA THR A 154 3.14 21.71 -4.47
C THR A 154 1.88 21.14 -3.81
N PRO A 155 0.67 21.34 -4.38
CA PRO A 155 -0.55 20.75 -3.84
C PRO A 155 -0.43 19.24 -3.61
N TYR A 156 0.19 18.53 -4.55
CA TYR A 156 0.47 17.10 -4.41
C TYR A 156 1.37 16.81 -3.19
N ARG A 157 2.52 17.49 -3.07
CA ARG A 157 3.43 17.23 -1.94
C ARG A 157 2.80 17.52 -0.59
N ASP A 158 2.11 18.63 -0.48
CA ASP A 158 1.45 18.99 0.76
C ASP A 158 0.44 17.93 1.17
N LYS A 159 -0.39 17.47 0.24
CA LYS A 159 -1.39 16.42 0.49
C LYS A 159 -0.72 15.05 0.75
N PHE A 160 0.26 14.67 -0.07
CA PHE A 160 1.01 13.41 0.10
C PHE A 160 1.67 13.30 1.48
N MET A 161 2.24 14.40 1.97
CA MET A 161 2.90 14.41 3.27
C MET A 161 1.93 14.29 4.45
N THR A 162 0.63 14.59 4.27
CA THR A 162 -0.36 14.37 5.32
C THR A 162 -0.57 12.89 5.63
N MET A 163 -0.29 11.97 4.67
CA MET A 163 -0.36 10.53 4.89
C MET A 163 0.61 10.06 5.99
N PHE A 164 1.70 10.78 6.19
CA PHE A 164 2.70 10.57 7.23
C PHE A 164 2.43 11.37 8.51
N GLY A 165 1.24 11.95 8.67
CA GLY A 165 0.89 12.79 9.80
C GLY A 165 1.48 14.20 9.78
N ILE A 166 2.18 14.62 8.70
CA ILE A 166 2.75 15.96 8.61
C ILE A 166 1.62 17.00 8.49
N GLY A 167 1.68 18.01 9.33
CA GLY A 167 0.61 19.02 9.47
C GLY A 167 -0.56 18.59 10.38
N ASN A 168 -0.66 17.31 10.74
CA ASN A 168 -1.72 16.74 11.58
C ASN A 168 -1.23 16.29 12.98
N GLY A 169 -0.11 16.85 13.45
CA GLY A 169 0.44 16.53 14.77
C GLY A 169 1.33 15.29 14.84
N GLY A 170 1.53 14.61 13.72
CA GLY A 170 2.30 13.38 13.63
C GLY A 170 1.57 12.14 14.17
N LEU A 171 2.29 11.04 14.23
CA LEU A 171 1.85 9.74 14.72
C LEU A 171 2.78 9.30 15.85
N PRO A 172 2.67 9.91 17.05
CA PRO A 172 3.63 9.74 18.16
C PRO A 172 3.64 8.33 18.76
N PHE A 173 2.60 7.54 18.52
CA PHE A 173 2.49 6.15 18.97
C PHE A 173 3.38 5.19 18.15
N ILE A 174 3.81 5.59 16.94
CA ILE A 174 4.65 4.73 16.08
C ILE A 174 6.06 4.65 16.67
N LYS A 175 6.47 3.43 17.04
CA LYS A 175 7.80 3.15 17.56
C LYS A 175 8.83 3.14 16.43
N ARG A 176 10.05 3.60 16.75
CA ARG A 176 11.17 3.58 15.79
C ARG A 176 11.48 2.17 15.29
N GLU A 177 11.30 1.17 16.14
CA GLU A 177 11.48 -0.24 15.80
C GLU A 177 10.51 -0.67 14.70
N SER A 178 9.23 -0.30 14.79
CA SER A 178 8.23 -0.59 13.74
C SER A 178 8.60 0.03 12.41
N VAL A 179 9.06 1.29 12.41
CA VAL A 179 9.54 1.96 11.19
C VAL A 179 10.75 1.25 10.59
N TYR A 180 11.70 0.83 11.44
CA TYR A 180 12.87 0.07 11.01
C TYR A 180 12.47 -1.27 10.42
N ASN A 181 11.69 -2.05 11.15
CA ASN A 181 11.31 -3.40 10.75
C ASN A 181 10.48 -3.39 9.45
N GLN A 182 9.54 -2.46 9.30
CA GLN A 182 8.75 -2.31 8.09
C GLN A 182 9.64 -1.99 6.89
N PHE A 183 10.46 -0.95 6.98
CA PHE A 183 11.31 -0.52 5.88
C PHE A 183 12.40 -1.55 5.53
N TYR A 184 13.02 -2.14 6.56
CA TYR A 184 14.05 -3.16 6.37
C TYR A 184 13.49 -4.44 5.74
N SER A 185 12.39 -4.97 6.29
CA SER A 185 11.82 -6.21 5.77
C SER A 185 11.24 -6.06 4.37
N ASP A 186 10.69 -4.91 4.01
CA ASP A 186 10.25 -4.63 2.63
C ASP A 186 11.43 -4.76 1.64
N LEU A 187 12.58 -4.19 1.99
CA LEU A 187 13.78 -4.25 1.14
C LEU A 187 14.37 -5.65 0.98
N ILE A 188 14.18 -6.54 1.95
CA ILE A 188 14.84 -7.86 1.95
C ILE A 188 13.91 -9.05 1.74
N THR A 189 12.58 -8.84 1.82
CA THR A 189 11.62 -9.95 1.61
C THR A 189 11.52 -10.27 0.13
N PRO A 190 11.86 -11.52 -0.28
CA PRO A 190 11.94 -11.83 -1.70
C PRO A 190 10.56 -11.85 -2.36
N LEU A 191 10.43 -11.12 -3.45
CA LEU A 191 9.35 -11.26 -4.41
C LEU A 191 9.88 -12.02 -5.63
N GLU A 192 9.26 -13.15 -5.96
CA GLU A 192 9.68 -14.00 -7.08
C GLU A 192 9.50 -13.30 -8.43
N LYS A 193 10.16 -13.84 -9.45
CA LYS A 193 9.97 -13.42 -10.84
C LYS A 193 8.91 -14.29 -11.50
N GLY A 194 8.14 -13.69 -12.39
CA GLY A 194 7.18 -14.43 -13.21
C GLY A 194 5.96 -14.95 -12.42
N ILE A 195 5.51 -14.22 -11.41
CA ILE A 195 4.34 -14.56 -10.62
C ILE A 195 3.09 -14.52 -11.51
N SER A 196 2.28 -15.57 -11.42
CA SER A 196 0.98 -15.69 -12.09
C SER A 196 0.06 -16.58 -11.27
N VAL A 197 -1.21 -16.22 -11.19
CA VAL A 197 -2.26 -17.01 -10.54
C VAL A 197 -3.46 -17.09 -11.46
N SER A 198 -3.97 -18.30 -11.69
CA SER A 198 -5.17 -18.49 -12.50
C SER A 198 -6.37 -17.77 -11.90
N GLY A 199 -7.07 -17.00 -12.72
CA GLY A 199 -8.24 -16.22 -12.28
C GLY A 199 -7.92 -14.89 -11.56
N THR A 200 -6.64 -14.61 -11.26
CA THR A 200 -6.22 -13.31 -10.71
C THR A 200 -5.72 -12.41 -11.83
N THR A 201 -6.27 -11.21 -11.94
CA THR A 201 -5.72 -10.14 -12.78
C THR A 201 -4.81 -9.26 -11.94
N ILE A 202 -3.56 -9.08 -12.37
CA ILE A 202 -2.59 -8.22 -11.69
C ILE A 202 -2.55 -6.87 -12.41
N ASN A 203 -2.98 -5.83 -11.73
CA ASN A 203 -3.03 -4.45 -12.21
C ASN A 203 -1.93 -3.62 -11.57
N CYS A 204 -1.11 -2.93 -12.35
CA CYS A 204 -0.05 -2.06 -11.85
C CYS A 204 -0.33 -0.61 -12.25
N PHE A 205 -0.55 0.27 -11.29
CA PHE A 205 -0.69 1.70 -11.51
C PHE A 205 0.70 2.32 -11.57
N TYR A 206 1.21 2.43 -12.79
CA TYR A 206 2.56 2.94 -13.05
C TYR A 206 2.57 4.48 -13.13
N ALA A 207 3.02 5.12 -12.07
CA ALA A 207 3.28 6.56 -12.03
C ALA A 207 4.57 6.88 -12.80
N LYS A 208 4.46 7.40 -14.04
CA LYS A 208 5.61 7.57 -14.97
C LYS A 208 6.70 8.48 -14.43
N LYS A 209 6.35 9.46 -13.58
CA LYS A 209 7.32 10.37 -12.98
C LYS A 209 8.24 9.72 -11.95
N MET A 210 7.94 8.50 -11.50
CA MET A 210 8.86 7.71 -10.68
C MET A 210 10.08 7.21 -11.46
N GLY A 211 9.93 6.96 -12.77
CA GLY A 211 11.01 6.49 -13.65
C GLY A 211 10.73 5.12 -14.28
N ALA A 212 11.42 4.84 -15.39
CA ALA A 212 11.19 3.61 -16.20
C ALA A 212 11.51 2.31 -15.44
N GLN A 213 12.46 2.35 -14.51
CA GLN A 213 12.87 1.17 -13.72
C GLN A 213 11.71 0.51 -12.96
N TYR A 214 10.67 1.26 -12.59
CA TYR A 214 9.51 0.70 -11.89
C TYR A 214 8.62 -0.13 -12.84
N LEU A 215 8.46 0.31 -14.08
CA LEU A 215 7.78 -0.48 -15.10
C LEU A 215 8.50 -1.80 -15.39
N ASP A 216 9.84 -1.77 -15.45
CA ASP A 216 10.65 -2.96 -15.67
C ASP A 216 10.49 -3.96 -14.50
N ARG A 217 10.40 -3.49 -13.27
CA ARG A 217 10.14 -4.34 -12.10
C ARG A 217 8.77 -5.01 -12.16
N TYR A 218 7.69 -4.29 -12.50
CA TYR A 218 6.38 -4.90 -12.68
C TYR A 218 6.42 -6.04 -13.70
N LYS A 219 7.05 -5.80 -14.85
CA LYS A 219 7.20 -6.81 -15.92
C LYS A 219 8.13 -7.97 -15.52
N MET A 220 9.08 -7.74 -14.63
CA MET A 220 9.97 -8.77 -14.10
C MET A 220 9.26 -9.69 -13.11
N HIS A 221 8.49 -9.11 -12.19
CA HIS A 221 7.85 -9.86 -11.13
C HIS A 221 6.57 -10.55 -11.56
N PHE A 222 5.82 -9.99 -12.52
CA PHE A 222 4.52 -10.52 -12.90
C PHE A 222 4.44 -10.94 -14.36
N ILE A 223 3.76 -12.06 -14.65
CA ILE A 223 3.47 -12.50 -16.03
C ILE A 223 2.25 -11.72 -16.53
N ASN A 224 2.41 -11.00 -17.63
CA ASN A 224 1.36 -10.25 -18.31
C ASN A 224 0.55 -9.33 -17.38
N PRO A 225 1.19 -8.49 -16.52
CA PRO A 225 0.47 -7.54 -15.71
C PRO A 225 -0.24 -6.49 -16.59
N VAL A 226 -1.42 -6.07 -16.18
CA VAL A 226 -2.11 -4.95 -16.81
C VAL A 226 -1.48 -3.65 -16.31
N ILE A 227 -0.78 -2.94 -17.18
CA ILE A 227 -0.11 -1.70 -16.83
C ILE A 227 -1.02 -0.50 -17.11
N HIS A 228 -1.36 0.23 -16.06
CA HIS A 228 -2.09 1.49 -16.14
C HIS A 228 -1.09 2.65 -16.03
N GLU A 229 -0.65 3.17 -17.17
CA GLU A 229 0.30 4.29 -17.22
C GLU A 229 -0.39 5.60 -16.78
N LEU A 230 0.18 6.24 -15.76
CA LEU A 230 -0.27 7.51 -15.21
C LEU A 230 0.84 8.55 -15.37
N ASN A 231 0.58 9.67 -16.03
CA ASN A 231 1.55 10.77 -16.11
C ASN A 231 1.54 11.60 -14.81
N MET A 232 1.79 10.92 -13.69
CA MET A 232 1.62 11.42 -12.33
C MET A 232 2.85 11.10 -11.48
N GLU A 233 2.92 11.75 -10.31
CA GLU A 233 3.85 11.42 -9.22
C GLU A 233 3.38 10.15 -8.48
N HIS A 234 4.20 9.68 -7.55
CA HIS A 234 3.94 8.52 -6.68
C HIS A 234 2.62 8.67 -5.91
N GLU A 235 1.65 7.77 -6.13
CA GLU A 235 0.31 7.81 -5.52
C GLU A 235 -0.50 9.11 -5.74
N GLU A 236 -0.13 9.95 -6.70
CA GLU A 236 -0.79 11.23 -6.94
C GLU A 236 -2.28 11.05 -7.27
N LEU A 237 -2.66 9.98 -7.97
CA LEU A 237 -4.05 9.68 -8.28
C LEU A 237 -4.89 9.47 -7.03
N LEU A 238 -4.41 8.63 -6.08
CA LEU A 238 -5.08 8.38 -4.80
C LEU A 238 -5.15 9.66 -3.96
N VAL A 239 -4.05 10.40 -3.91
CA VAL A 239 -3.87 11.52 -2.97
C VAL A 239 -4.63 12.76 -3.41
N LEU A 240 -4.61 13.10 -4.70
CA LEU A 240 -5.22 14.35 -5.19
C LEU A 240 -6.58 14.16 -5.88
N TYR A 241 -6.85 12.96 -6.37
CA TYR A 241 -8.02 12.70 -7.22
C TYR A 241 -8.81 11.49 -6.73
N PRO A 242 -9.29 11.47 -5.46
CA PRO A 242 -9.92 10.31 -4.83
C PRO A 242 -11.12 9.79 -5.62
N GLU A 243 -11.96 10.65 -6.20
CA GLU A 243 -13.10 10.22 -7.02
C GLU A 243 -12.63 9.51 -8.30
N GLN A 244 -11.61 10.05 -8.99
CA GLN A 244 -11.07 9.42 -10.21
C GLN A 244 -10.35 8.12 -9.88
N TRP A 245 -9.70 8.04 -8.72
CA TRP A 245 -9.10 6.81 -8.23
C TRP A 245 -10.16 5.74 -8.01
N VAL A 246 -11.26 6.08 -7.32
CA VAL A 246 -12.38 5.14 -7.08
C VAL A 246 -13.02 4.71 -8.40
N GLU A 247 -13.30 5.62 -9.32
CA GLU A 247 -13.82 5.31 -10.65
C GLU A 247 -12.91 4.32 -11.37
N LYS A 248 -11.59 4.58 -11.35
CA LYS A 248 -10.61 3.69 -11.97
C LYS A 248 -10.60 2.30 -11.34
N ILE A 249 -10.68 2.19 -10.02
CA ILE A 249 -10.79 0.90 -9.31
C ILE A 249 -12.07 0.17 -9.72
N MET A 250 -13.22 0.86 -9.74
CA MET A 250 -14.50 0.25 -10.09
C MET A 250 -14.54 -0.27 -11.53
N ASN A 251 -13.94 0.46 -12.47
CA ASN A 251 -13.85 0.04 -13.88
C ASN A 251 -13.04 -1.26 -14.07
N LEU A 252 -12.09 -1.58 -13.15
CA LEU A 252 -11.38 -2.87 -13.19
C LEU A 252 -12.30 -4.06 -12.89
N PHE A 253 -13.38 -3.83 -12.14
CA PHE A 253 -14.31 -4.90 -11.75
C PHE A 253 -15.32 -5.20 -12.85
N GLU A 254 -15.75 -4.17 -13.60
CA GLU A 254 -16.72 -4.32 -14.69
C GLU A 254 -16.12 -5.04 -15.91
N THR A 255 -14.84 -4.81 -16.21
CA THR A 255 -14.14 -5.48 -17.31
C THR A 255 -13.89 -6.98 -17.07
N GLY A 256 -14.04 -7.46 -15.82
CA GLY A 256 -13.92 -8.88 -15.43
C GLY A 256 -15.21 -9.68 -15.64
N GLU A 257 -16.37 -9.04 -15.59
CA GLU A 257 -17.67 -9.72 -15.69
C GLU A 257 -18.00 -10.13 -17.15
N ASP A 258 -17.57 -9.34 -18.14
CA ASP A 258 -17.78 -9.66 -19.56
C ASP A 258 -16.98 -10.87 -20.07
N LYS A 259 -15.96 -11.33 -19.35
CA LYS A 259 -15.16 -12.50 -19.74
C LYS A 259 -15.74 -13.84 -19.29
N ASN A 260 -16.65 -13.84 -18.32
CA ASN A 260 -17.26 -15.05 -17.77
C ASN A 260 -18.69 -15.32 -18.28
N GLY A 261 -19.20 -14.48 -19.18
CA GLY A 261 -20.55 -14.54 -19.75
C GLY A 261 -20.62 -15.07 -21.19
N ARG A 262 -19.58 -15.81 -21.68
CA ARG A 262 -19.65 -16.49 -22.99
C ARG A 262 -19.18 -17.93 -22.89
#